data_9fcbeff307fafcd5e39abe0c48ba48ee
#
_entry.id   9fcbeff307fafcd5e39abe0c48ba48ee
#
_cell.length_a   1.000
_cell.length_b   1.000
_cell.length_c   1.000
_cell.angle_alpha   90.00
_cell.angle_beta   90.00
_cell.angle_gamma   90.00
#
_symmetry.space_group_name_H-M   'P 1'
#
loop_
_entity.id
_entity.type
_entity.pdbx_description
1 polymer ?
#
loop_
_entity_poly.entity_id
_entity_poly.type
_entity_poly.pdbx_seq_one_letter_code
_entity_poly.pdbx_strand_id
1 'polypeptide(L)'
;MAFAISRYRFRGRQAFSVTVLATQMFPGILFLLPLFLIYVNLGNATGIELYASRTGLIITYLTFSLPFSIWMLVGYFDSIPRGLDEAAQVDGAGPFRILFRVILPTAVPGIVAVVVYAFMTAWGEVLFASVMTDENSRTLAVGLQGYATQSQVYWNQVMAASLVASVPVVVGFLLLQRYFVAGLTAGAVK
;
A
#
# COMPACT_ATOMS: atom_id res chain seq x y z
N MET A 1 9.67 5.92 8.51
CA MET A 1 8.84 7.13 8.55
C MET A 1 7.75 7.03 9.63
N ALA A 2 6.79 6.11 9.59
CA ALA A 2 5.73 5.98 10.60
C ALA A 2 6.26 5.88 12.06
N PHE A 3 7.33 5.10 12.28
CA PHE A 3 7.99 5.00 13.58
C PHE A 3 8.53 6.35 14.08
N ALA A 4 9.16 7.13 13.21
CA ALA A 4 9.66 8.44 13.59
C ALA A 4 8.53 9.41 13.97
N ILE A 5 7.43 9.40 13.22
CA ILE A 5 6.24 10.21 13.52
C ILE A 5 5.61 9.76 14.84
N SER A 6 5.50 8.47 15.12
CA SER A 6 4.89 7.95 16.35
C SER A 6 5.75 8.23 17.60
N ARG A 7 7.06 7.96 17.54
CA ARG A 7 7.93 7.92 18.71
C ARG A 7 8.66 9.22 19.01
N TYR A 8 9.01 10.00 17.99
CA TYR A 8 9.82 11.19 18.19
C TYR A 8 9.03 12.48 18.09
N ARG A 9 9.39 13.45 18.92
CA ARG A 9 8.90 14.83 18.86
C ARG A 9 9.91 15.69 18.12
N PHE A 10 9.55 16.14 16.92
CA PHE A 10 10.37 17.05 16.12
C PHE A 10 9.52 18.23 15.61
N ARG A 11 10.18 19.35 15.34
CA ARG A 11 9.50 20.54 14.80
C ARG A 11 8.93 20.20 13.41
N GLY A 12 7.66 20.52 13.20
CA GLY A 12 6.97 20.23 11.92
C GLY A 12 6.31 18.84 11.83
N ARG A 13 6.38 17.97 12.85
CA ARG A 13 5.73 16.65 12.86
C ARG A 13 4.27 16.71 12.41
N GLN A 14 3.49 17.63 13.00
CA GLN A 14 2.07 17.75 12.70
C GLN A 14 1.83 18.28 11.28
N ALA A 15 2.56 19.32 10.87
CA ALA A 15 2.48 19.85 9.52
C ALA A 15 2.79 18.77 8.48
N PHE A 16 3.85 18.02 8.70
CA PHE A 16 4.23 16.90 7.85
C PHE A 16 3.13 15.83 7.75
N SER A 17 2.57 15.40 8.89
CA SER A 17 1.49 14.40 8.92
C SER A 17 0.24 14.90 8.19
N VAL A 18 -0.14 16.16 8.39
CA VAL A 18 -1.26 16.79 7.69
C VAL A 18 -0.99 16.89 6.19
N THR A 19 0.22 17.29 5.79
CA THR A 19 0.58 17.38 4.36
C THR A 19 0.49 16.01 3.68
N VAL A 20 1.00 14.96 4.31
CA VAL A 20 0.92 13.58 3.79
C VAL A 20 -0.55 13.15 3.62
N LEU A 21 -1.42 13.44 4.58
CA LEU A 21 -2.84 13.13 4.46
C LEU A 21 -3.55 14.02 3.44
N ALA A 22 -3.16 15.29 3.33
CA ALA A 22 -3.75 16.23 2.38
C ALA A 22 -3.57 15.79 0.92
N THR A 23 -2.51 15.03 0.60
CA THR A 23 -2.34 14.44 -0.73
C THR A 23 -3.47 13.49 -1.11
N GLN A 24 -4.13 12.86 -0.13
CA GLN A 24 -5.27 11.96 -0.36
C GLN A 24 -6.59 12.69 -0.64
N MET A 25 -6.66 14.01 -0.39
CA MET A 25 -7.84 14.80 -0.69
C MET A 25 -7.98 15.13 -2.18
N PHE A 26 -6.90 14.98 -2.94
CA PHE A 26 -6.95 15.16 -4.38
C PHE A 26 -7.44 13.88 -5.07
N PRO A 27 -8.39 13.99 -6.01
CA PRO A 27 -8.81 12.84 -6.81
C PRO A 27 -7.62 12.26 -7.57
N GLY A 28 -7.33 10.97 -7.34
CA GLY A 28 -6.16 10.30 -7.95
C GLY A 28 -6.14 10.41 -9.48
N ILE A 29 -7.30 10.39 -10.11
CA ILE A 29 -7.43 10.49 -11.57
C ILE A 29 -6.75 11.75 -12.15
N LEU A 30 -6.70 12.85 -11.41
CA LEU A 30 -6.06 14.09 -11.88
C LEU A 30 -4.53 13.95 -12.05
N PHE A 31 -3.92 12.97 -11.39
CA PHE A 31 -2.50 12.68 -11.53
C PHE A 31 -2.17 11.75 -12.71
N LEU A 32 -3.17 11.17 -13.37
CA LEU A 32 -2.96 10.21 -14.45
C LEU A 32 -2.13 10.80 -15.59
N LEU A 33 -2.59 11.90 -16.15
CA LEU A 33 -1.90 12.56 -17.26
C LEU A 33 -0.54 13.14 -16.87
N PRO A 34 -0.40 13.88 -15.75
CA PRO A 34 0.91 14.33 -15.28
C PRO A 34 1.92 13.21 -15.08
N LEU A 35 1.54 12.11 -14.43
CA LEU A 35 2.43 10.96 -14.22
C LEU A 35 2.83 10.29 -15.54
N PHE A 36 1.87 10.11 -16.45
CA PHE A 36 2.15 9.60 -17.79
C PHE A 36 3.22 10.44 -18.50
N LEU A 37 3.03 11.77 -18.53
CA LEU A 37 3.99 12.68 -19.15
C LEU A 37 5.37 12.64 -18.47
N ILE A 38 5.41 12.57 -17.14
CA ILE A 38 6.66 12.45 -16.39
C ILE A 38 7.40 11.16 -16.78
N TYR A 39 6.72 10.03 -16.86
CA TYR A 39 7.34 8.74 -17.19
C TYR A 39 7.85 8.69 -18.62
N VAL A 40 7.07 9.19 -19.57
CA VAL A 40 7.51 9.27 -20.98
C VAL A 40 8.71 10.21 -21.15
N ASN A 41 8.66 11.41 -20.55
CA ASN A 41 9.74 12.38 -20.64
C ASN A 41 11.01 11.88 -19.93
N LEU A 42 10.88 11.21 -18.80
CA LEU A 42 12.01 10.62 -18.09
C LEU A 42 12.66 9.51 -18.93
N GLY A 43 11.86 8.65 -19.55
CA GLY A 43 12.36 7.62 -20.47
C GLY A 43 13.15 8.23 -21.63
N ASN A 44 12.60 9.26 -22.27
CA ASN A 44 13.25 9.96 -23.39
C ASN A 44 14.55 10.67 -22.97
N ALA A 45 14.62 11.21 -21.76
CA ALA A 45 15.78 11.96 -21.27
C ALA A 45 16.89 11.07 -20.71
N THR A 46 16.56 9.96 -20.06
CA THR A 46 17.50 9.14 -19.28
C THR A 46 17.67 7.71 -19.80
N GLY A 47 16.79 7.25 -20.68
CA GLY A 47 16.71 5.84 -21.09
C GLY A 47 16.07 4.91 -20.04
N ILE A 48 15.56 5.45 -18.91
CA ILE A 48 14.89 4.68 -17.88
C ILE A 48 13.40 4.58 -18.21
N GLU A 49 12.99 3.45 -18.77
CA GLU A 49 11.61 3.20 -19.18
C GLU A 49 10.73 2.87 -17.97
N LEU A 50 9.98 3.86 -17.49
CA LEU A 50 8.94 3.69 -16.46
C LEU A 50 7.56 3.53 -17.07
N TYR A 51 7.30 4.14 -18.23
CA TYR A 51 6.07 3.92 -18.98
C TYR A 51 6.05 2.48 -19.54
N ALA A 52 4.86 1.88 -19.63
CA ALA A 52 4.66 0.49 -20.07
C ALA A 52 5.48 -0.54 -19.27
N SER A 53 5.84 -0.23 -18.03
CA SER A 53 6.66 -1.10 -17.20
C SER A 53 5.99 -1.42 -15.85
N ARG A 54 6.26 -2.62 -15.35
CA ARG A 54 5.81 -3.03 -13.99
C ARG A 54 6.41 -2.14 -12.90
N THR A 55 7.65 -1.70 -13.08
CA THR A 55 8.33 -0.81 -12.13
C THR A 55 7.63 0.55 -12.04
N GLY A 56 7.27 1.16 -13.17
CA GLY A 56 6.53 2.41 -13.19
C GLY A 56 5.15 2.27 -12.54
N LEU A 57 4.44 1.16 -12.79
CA LEU A 57 3.16 0.88 -12.14
C LEU A 57 3.31 0.72 -10.62
N ILE A 58 4.33 0.01 -10.14
CA ILE A 58 4.61 -0.13 -8.71
C ILE A 58 4.87 1.24 -8.07
N ILE A 59 5.68 2.10 -8.69
CA ILE A 59 5.95 3.45 -8.19
C ILE A 59 4.65 4.27 -8.13
N THR A 60 3.81 4.18 -9.16
CA THR A 60 2.49 4.83 -9.18
C THR A 60 1.63 4.36 -8.00
N TYR A 61 1.52 3.06 -7.77
CA TYR A 61 0.72 2.52 -6.67
C TYR A 61 1.29 2.90 -5.30
N LEU A 62 2.61 2.93 -5.14
CA LEU A 62 3.24 3.41 -3.91
C LEU A 62 2.91 4.88 -3.64
N THR A 63 2.84 5.73 -4.66
CA THR A 63 2.50 7.15 -4.51
C THR A 63 1.12 7.32 -3.86
N PHE A 64 0.16 6.48 -4.21
CA PHE A 64 -1.21 6.55 -3.66
C PHE A 64 -1.39 5.78 -2.36
N SER A 65 -0.73 4.63 -2.21
CA SER A 65 -0.93 3.77 -1.03
C SER A 65 -0.11 4.19 0.19
N LEU A 66 1.10 4.75 0.00
CA LEU A 66 2.01 5.10 1.10
C LEU A 66 1.43 6.10 2.11
N PRO A 67 0.77 7.21 1.70
CA PRO A 67 0.27 8.19 2.65
C PRO A 67 -0.67 7.58 3.69
N PHE A 68 -1.65 6.82 3.24
CA PHE A 68 -2.61 6.17 4.12
C PHE A 68 -1.98 5.02 4.91
N SER A 69 -1.08 4.25 4.29
CA SER A 69 -0.31 3.20 4.96
C SER A 69 0.53 3.73 6.12
N ILE A 70 1.16 4.89 5.92
CA ILE A 70 1.93 5.56 6.98
C ILE A 70 1.00 5.98 8.12
N TRP A 71 -0.13 6.57 7.81
CA TRP A 71 -1.11 7.01 8.79
C TRP A 71 -1.64 5.83 9.63
N MET A 72 -2.00 4.71 8.97
CA MET A 72 -2.42 3.49 9.66
C MET A 72 -1.33 2.96 10.60
N LEU A 73 -0.07 2.91 10.13
CA LEU A 73 1.05 2.45 10.95
C LEU A 73 1.35 3.39 12.11
N VAL A 74 1.22 4.71 11.94
CA VAL A 74 1.36 5.67 13.04
C VAL A 74 0.34 5.38 14.13
N GLY A 75 -0.95 5.24 13.75
CA GLY A 75 -2.01 4.91 14.69
C GLY A 75 -1.76 3.59 15.43
N TYR A 76 -1.28 2.57 14.72
CA TYR A 76 -0.94 1.30 15.36
C TYR A 76 0.27 1.41 16.29
N PHE A 77 1.34 2.07 15.89
CA PHE A 77 2.52 2.27 16.75
C PHE A 77 2.18 3.11 17.99
N ASP A 78 1.28 4.09 17.88
CA ASP A 78 0.84 4.89 19.02
C ASP A 78 0.05 4.06 20.04
N SER A 79 -0.57 2.94 19.63
CA SER A 79 -1.25 2.00 20.54
C SER A 79 -0.28 1.10 21.33
N ILE A 80 0.96 0.96 20.87
CA ILE A 80 1.99 0.16 21.57
C ILE A 80 2.54 0.97 22.77
N PRO A 81 2.53 0.41 23.99
CA PRO A 81 3.02 1.10 25.18
C PRO A 81 4.47 1.58 25.05
N ARG A 82 4.72 2.84 25.38
CA ARG A 82 6.07 3.44 25.31
C ARG A 82 7.07 2.81 26.31
N GLY A 83 6.59 2.20 27.38
CA GLY A 83 7.44 1.49 28.33
C GLY A 83 8.29 0.39 27.69
N LEU A 84 7.86 -0.18 26.56
CA LEU A 84 8.69 -1.14 25.81
C LEU A 84 9.92 -0.47 25.19
N ASP A 85 9.76 0.75 24.67
CA ASP A 85 10.86 1.52 24.10
C ASP A 85 11.84 1.94 25.21
N GLU A 86 11.30 2.39 26.36
CA GLU A 86 12.07 2.83 27.54
C GLU A 86 12.86 1.68 28.14
N ALA A 87 12.25 0.51 28.33
CA ALA A 87 12.94 -0.68 28.80
C ALA A 87 14.10 -1.08 27.88
N ALA A 88 13.85 -1.11 26.56
CA ALA A 88 14.89 -1.42 25.59
C ALA A 88 16.03 -0.39 25.58
N GLN A 89 15.73 0.90 25.85
CA GLN A 89 16.77 1.94 26.01
C GLN A 89 17.63 1.71 27.24
N VAL A 90 17.03 1.29 28.36
CA VAL A 90 17.76 0.93 29.58
C VAL A 90 18.72 -0.24 29.30
N ASP A 91 18.29 -1.20 28.47
CA ASP A 91 19.13 -2.32 28.00
C ASP A 91 20.17 -1.91 26.95
N GLY A 92 20.35 -0.62 26.68
CA GLY A 92 21.36 -0.08 25.75
C GLY A 92 20.97 -0.26 24.28
N ALA A 93 19.70 -0.47 23.94
CA ALA A 93 19.27 -0.58 22.56
C ALA A 93 19.18 0.80 21.90
N GLY A 94 19.88 0.98 20.77
CA GLY A 94 19.73 2.15 19.94
C GLY A 94 18.41 2.12 19.13
N PRO A 95 18.02 3.27 18.49
CA PRO A 95 16.72 3.45 17.84
C PRO A 95 16.39 2.38 16.78
N PHE A 96 17.36 1.99 15.98
CA PHE A 96 17.17 0.93 14.97
C PHE A 96 16.94 -0.44 15.61
N ARG A 97 17.64 -0.74 16.73
CA ARG A 97 17.45 -2.00 17.46
C ARG A 97 16.04 -2.04 18.08
N ILE A 98 15.57 -0.93 18.63
CA ILE A 98 14.21 -0.79 19.16
C ILE A 98 13.20 -1.02 18.04
N LEU A 99 13.35 -0.35 16.88
CA LEU A 99 12.45 -0.53 15.76
C LEU A 99 12.37 -2.00 15.31
N PHE A 100 13.51 -2.62 15.01
CA PHE A 100 13.53 -3.94 14.37
C PHE A 100 13.31 -5.10 15.34
N ARG A 101 13.71 -4.98 16.61
CA ARG A 101 13.63 -6.08 17.59
C ARG A 101 12.48 -5.95 18.57
N VAL A 102 11.91 -4.76 18.73
CA VAL A 102 10.83 -4.53 19.71
C VAL A 102 9.55 -4.13 18.99
N ILE A 103 9.59 -3.03 18.25
CA ILE A 103 8.36 -2.44 17.67
C ILE A 103 7.82 -3.22 16.49
N LEU A 104 8.64 -3.58 15.51
CA LEU A 104 8.16 -4.31 14.33
C LEU A 104 7.59 -5.70 14.67
N PRO A 105 8.20 -6.51 15.53
CA PRO A 105 7.61 -7.78 15.93
C PRO A 105 6.27 -7.62 16.67
N THR A 106 6.16 -6.60 17.52
CA THR A 106 4.92 -6.31 18.26
C THR A 106 3.84 -5.74 17.33
N ALA A 107 4.26 -5.07 16.27
CA ALA A 107 3.38 -4.41 15.29
C ALA A 107 2.95 -5.31 14.13
N VAL A 108 3.28 -6.59 14.12
CA VAL A 108 2.93 -7.52 13.03
C VAL A 108 1.45 -7.43 12.64
N PRO A 109 0.45 -7.39 13.56
CA PRO A 109 -0.95 -7.26 13.15
C PRO A 109 -1.24 -5.95 12.40
N GLY A 110 -0.67 -4.83 12.84
CA GLY A 110 -0.81 -3.55 12.15
C GLY A 110 -0.13 -3.53 10.78
N ILE A 111 1.04 -4.15 10.66
CA ILE A 111 1.75 -4.31 9.39
C ILE A 111 0.92 -5.16 8.44
N VAL A 112 0.35 -6.27 8.90
CA VAL A 112 -0.53 -7.12 8.09
C VAL A 112 -1.73 -6.35 7.59
N ALA A 113 -2.36 -5.52 8.42
CA ALA A 113 -3.48 -4.69 8.00
C ALA A 113 -3.08 -3.73 6.86
N VAL A 114 -1.91 -3.10 6.96
CA VAL A 114 -1.38 -2.22 5.90
C VAL A 114 -1.04 -2.99 4.62
N VAL A 115 -0.45 -4.18 4.74
CA VAL A 115 -0.15 -5.04 3.57
C VAL A 115 -1.44 -5.43 2.84
N VAL A 116 -2.48 -5.82 3.58
CA VAL A 116 -3.78 -6.15 2.99
C VAL A 116 -4.41 -4.94 2.32
N TYR A 117 -4.38 -3.78 2.98
CA TYR A 117 -4.88 -2.54 2.38
C TYR A 117 -4.15 -2.23 1.04
N ALA A 118 -2.82 -2.23 1.05
CA ALA A 118 -2.02 -1.94 -0.14
C ALA A 118 -2.26 -2.97 -1.25
N PHE A 119 -2.35 -4.25 -0.89
CA PHE A 119 -2.66 -5.32 -1.83
C PHE A 119 -4.04 -5.14 -2.46
N MET A 120 -5.08 -4.92 -1.67
CA MET A 120 -6.44 -4.76 -2.20
C MET A 120 -6.58 -3.53 -3.08
N THR A 121 -5.93 -2.42 -2.70
CA THR A 121 -5.92 -1.19 -3.51
C THR A 121 -5.24 -1.42 -4.86
N ALA A 122 -4.09 -2.10 -4.88
CA ALA A 122 -3.37 -2.38 -6.11
C ALA A 122 -4.03 -3.49 -6.95
N TRP A 123 -4.62 -4.51 -6.32
CA TRP A 123 -5.23 -5.65 -7.01
C TRP A 123 -6.44 -5.27 -7.84
N GLY A 124 -7.29 -4.38 -7.31
CA GLY A 124 -8.51 -3.91 -7.98
C GLY A 124 -8.30 -2.67 -8.85
N GLU A 125 -7.08 -2.14 -8.91
CA GLU A 125 -6.81 -0.92 -9.65
C GLU A 125 -6.75 -1.19 -11.16
N VAL A 126 -7.49 -0.42 -11.93
CA VAL A 126 -7.63 -0.60 -13.38
C VAL A 126 -7.25 0.66 -14.14
N LEU A 127 -7.54 1.83 -13.57
CA LEU A 127 -7.48 3.09 -14.28
C LEU A 127 -6.03 3.47 -14.65
N PHE A 128 -5.14 3.48 -13.65
CA PHE A 128 -3.72 3.73 -13.88
C PHE A 128 -3.07 2.58 -14.64
N ALA A 129 -3.41 1.34 -14.31
CA ALA A 129 -2.88 0.17 -14.99
C ALA A 129 -3.23 0.15 -16.48
N SER A 130 -4.45 0.54 -16.87
CA SER A 130 -4.85 0.56 -18.28
C SER A 130 -4.08 1.59 -19.14
N VAL A 131 -3.60 2.68 -18.52
CA VAL A 131 -2.86 3.74 -19.20
C VAL A 131 -1.35 3.54 -19.11
N MET A 132 -0.87 3.01 -17.97
CA MET A 132 0.56 2.92 -17.65
C MET A 132 1.20 1.58 -18.03
N THR A 133 0.42 0.62 -18.55
CA THR A 133 0.93 -0.69 -18.95
C THR A 133 0.58 -1.01 -20.41
N ASP A 134 1.32 -1.95 -20.97
CA ASP A 134 1.11 -2.53 -22.31
C ASP A 134 0.66 -4.00 -22.21
N GLU A 135 0.61 -4.70 -23.34
CA GLU A 135 0.22 -6.12 -23.39
C GLU A 135 1.12 -7.04 -22.54
N ASN A 136 2.40 -6.69 -22.37
CA ASN A 136 3.38 -7.51 -21.67
C ASN A 136 3.41 -7.22 -20.15
N SER A 137 2.96 -6.02 -19.75
CA SER A 137 3.03 -5.54 -18.36
C SER A 137 1.67 -5.37 -17.68
N ARG A 138 0.55 -5.53 -18.42
CA ARG A 138 -0.82 -5.33 -17.93
C ARG A 138 -1.14 -6.19 -16.71
N THR A 139 -1.94 -5.62 -15.83
CA THR A 139 -2.46 -6.34 -14.65
C THR A 139 -3.60 -7.28 -15.03
N LEU A 140 -3.91 -8.22 -14.12
CA LEU A 140 -5.04 -9.14 -14.30
C LEU A 140 -6.36 -8.36 -14.41
N ALA A 141 -6.53 -7.30 -13.62
CA ALA A 141 -7.73 -6.45 -13.63
C ALA A 141 -7.95 -5.77 -15.00
N VAL A 142 -6.90 -5.27 -15.62
CA VAL A 142 -6.94 -4.72 -16.99
C VAL A 142 -7.21 -5.83 -18.02
N GLY A 143 -6.59 -7.00 -17.85
CA GLY A 143 -6.83 -8.15 -18.73
C GLY A 143 -8.29 -8.60 -18.74
N LEU A 144 -8.96 -8.57 -17.58
CA LEU A 144 -10.39 -8.90 -17.46
C LEU A 144 -11.28 -7.97 -18.28
N GLN A 145 -10.95 -6.68 -18.41
CA GLN A 145 -11.71 -5.75 -19.22
C GLN A 145 -11.69 -6.10 -20.71
N GLY A 146 -10.64 -6.78 -21.18
CA GLY A 146 -10.54 -7.21 -22.58
C GLY A 146 -11.63 -8.20 -23.00
N TYR A 147 -12.28 -8.87 -22.05
CA TYR A 147 -13.41 -9.78 -22.34
C TYR A 147 -14.76 -9.04 -22.44
N ALA A 148 -14.81 -7.75 -22.10
CA ALA A 148 -15.99 -6.91 -22.23
C ALA A 148 -15.69 -5.79 -23.24
N THR A 149 -15.95 -6.04 -24.50
CA THR A 149 -15.79 -5.05 -25.58
C THR A 149 -17.08 -4.25 -25.79
N GLN A 150 -17.02 -3.15 -26.52
CA GLN A 150 -18.20 -2.33 -26.83
C GLN A 150 -19.28 -3.07 -27.65
N SER A 151 -18.86 -4.06 -28.46
CA SER A 151 -19.75 -4.81 -29.34
C SER A 151 -20.20 -6.16 -28.75
N GLN A 152 -19.43 -6.74 -27.82
CA GLN A 152 -19.73 -8.07 -27.31
C GLN A 152 -19.09 -8.25 -25.90
N VAL A 153 -19.85 -8.89 -24.99
CA VAL A 153 -19.35 -9.31 -23.69
C VAL A 153 -19.32 -10.84 -23.62
N TYR A 154 -18.14 -11.38 -23.42
CA TYR A 154 -17.91 -12.82 -23.28
C TYR A 154 -18.12 -13.25 -21.82
N TRP A 155 -19.37 -13.29 -21.36
CA TRP A 155 -19.76 -13.54 -19.97
C TRP A 155 -19.13 -14.81 -19.37
N ASN A 156 -19.08 -15.90 -20.14
CA ASN A 156 -18.45 -17.15 -19.71
C ASN A 156 -16.95 -16.95 -19.38
N GLN A 157 -16.23 -16.21 -20.20
CA GLN A 157 -14.80 -15.93 -19.99
C GLN A 157 -14.59 -14.94 -18.83
N VAL A 158 -15.42 -13.90 -18.75
CA VAL A 158 -15.39 -12.95 -17.61
C VAL A 158 -15.59 -13.69 -16.29
N MET A 159 -16.60 -14.58 -16.20
CA MET A 159 -16.87 -15.33 -14.98
C MET A 159 -15.74 -16.29 -14.64
N ALA A 160 -15.22 -17.04 -15.61
CA ALA A 160 -14.08 -17.95 -15.38
C ALA A 160 -12.82 -17.19 -14.93
N ALA A 161 -12.48 -16.11 -15.60
CA ALA A 161 -11.31 -15.31 -15.26
C ALA A 161 -11.47 -14.58 -13.90
N SER A 162 -12.69 -14.15 -13.56
CA SER A 162 -12.98 -13.57 -12.24
C SER A 162 -12.83 -14.58 -11.10
N LEU A 163 -13.20 -15.85 -11.32
CA LEU A 163 -12.93 -16.91 -10.35
C LEU A 163 -11.43 -17.10 -10.13
N VAL A 164 -10.64 -17.15 -11.21
CA VAL A 164 -9.17 -17.24 -11.09
C VAL A 164 -8.61 -16.01 -10.37
N ALA A 165 -9.10 -14.81 -10.70
CA ALA A 165 -8.67 -13.56 -10.08
C ALA A 165 -9.04 -13.48 -8.58
N SER A 166 -10.08 -14.17 -8.13
CA SER A 166 -10.47 -14.20 -6.71
C SER A 166 -9.56 -15.10 -5.85
N VAL A 167 -8.90 -16.10 -6.45
CA VAL A 167 -8.08 -17.07 -5.71
C VAL A 167 -6.98 -16.42 -4.87
N PRO A 168 -6.12 -15.53 -5.40
CA PRO A 168 -5.09 -14.89 -4.59
C PRO A 168 -5.65 -14.06 -3.43
N VAL A 169 -6.81 -13.42 -3.63
CA VAL A 169 -7.48 -12.63 -2.59
C VAL A 169 -7.97 -13.54 -1.46
N VAL A 170 -8.64 -14.63 -1.81
CA VAL A 170 -9.15 -15.61 -0.85
C VAL A 170 -8.01 -16.28 -0.09
N VAL A 171 -6.98 -16.73 -0.79
CA VAL A 171 -5.80 -17.35 -0.17
C VAL A 171 -5.10 -16.34 0.75
N GLY A 172 -4.88 -15.12 0.29
CA GLY A 172 -4.29 -14.05 1.10
C GLY A 172 -5.10 -13.80 2.38
N PHE A 173 -6.43 -13.71 2.25
CA PHE A 173 -7.31 -13.54 3.41
C PHE A 173 -7.20 -14.71 4.39
N LEU A 174 -7.29 -15.95 3.92
CA LEU A 174 -7.21 -17.14 4.77
C LEU A 174 -5.88 -17.25 5.52
N LEU A 175 -4.78 -16.84 4.91
CA LEU A 175 -3.46 -16.85 5.55
C LEU A 175 -3.33 -15.74 6.61
N LEU A 176 -3.94 -14.58 6.36
CA LEU A 176 -3.75 -13.38 7.17
C LEU A 176 -4.85 -13.16 8.23
N GLN A 177 -6.00 -13.85 8.14
CA GLN A 177 -7.14 -13.69 9.06
C GLN A 177 -6.76 -13.83 10.55
N ARG A 178 -5.83 -14.73 10.89
CA ARG A 178 -5.35 -14.93 12.27
C ARG A 178 -4.78 -13.66 12.91
N TYR A 179 -4.18 -12.78 12.11
CA TYR A 179 -3.62 -11.52 12.60
C TYR A 179 -4.70 -10.46 12.84
N PHE A 180 -5.81 -10.49 12.09
CA PHE A 180 -6.94 -9.59 12.30
C PHE A 180 -7.67 -9.93 13.61
N VAL A 181 -7.90 -11.21 13.87
CA VAL A 181 -8.57 -11.66 15.11
C VAL A 181 -7.75 -11.25 16.32
N ALA A 182 -6.42 -11.43 16.30
CA ALA A 182 -5.53 -11.03 17.39
C ALA A 182 -5.56 -9.51 17.67
N GLY A 183 -5.68 -8.69 16.62
CA GLY A 183 -5.77 -7.23 16.76
C GLY A 183 -7.09 -6.74 17.34
N LEU A 184 -8.21 -7.39 17.00
CA LEU A 184 -9.54 -7.04 17.50
C LEU A 184 -9.73 -7.43 18.97
N THR A 185 -9.19 -8.56 19.38
CA THR A 185 -9.30 -9.04 20.77
C THR A 185 -8.42 -8.25 21.74
N ALA A 186 -7.26 -7.76 21.29
CA ALA A 186 -6.38 -6.91 22.10
C ALA A 186 -7.01 -5.53 22.44
N GLY A 187 -7.94 -5.03 21.62
CA GLY A 187 -8.68 -3.79 21.87
C GLY A 187 -9.96 -3.95 22.69
N ALA A 188 -10.44 -5.17 22.88
CA ALA A 188 -11.72 -5.46 23.56
C ALA A 188 -11.57 -5.69 25.09
N VAL A 189 -10.34 -5.84 25.58
CA VAL A 189 -10.04 -5.98 27.01
C VAL A 189 -9.52 -4.63 27.52
N LYS A 190 -10.45 -3.78 27.90
CA LYS A 190 -10.22 -2.59 28.75
C LYS A 190 -11.01 -2.74 30.02
#